data_4b611f5cb8b48b51a028a2734e472024
#
_entry.id   4b611f5cb8b48b51a028a2734e472024
#
_cell.length_a   1.000
_cell.length_b   1.000
_cell.length_c   1.000
_cell.angle_alpha   90.00
_cell.angle_beta   90.00
_cell.angle_gamma   90.00
#
_symmetry.space_group_name_H-M   'P 1'
#
loop_
_entity.id
_entity.type
_entity.pdbx_description
1 polymer ?
#
loop_
_entity_poly.entity_id
_entity_poly.type
_entity_poly.pdbx_seq_one_letter_code
_entity_poly.pdbx_strand_id
1 'polypeptide(L)'
;MFELISQILKYVFILIIYLFILSILRLMYLDIKSMDKKGSSIDAAYLKVVNRLDTLDFKMQDYYVLKGKVTIGRSSKSDIIIKDNFVSKNHALIKEEKNVFFLEDLDSANGTFLNGEKVYDIIELRNGDKLGIGLIQFIFVDNRG
;
A
#
# COMPACT_ATOMS: atom_id res chain seq x y z
N MET A 1 10.44 46.81 -38.98
CA MET A 1 9.18 46.14 -38.60
C MET A 1 9.41 44.66 -38.36
N PHE A 2 10.03 43.91 -39.28
CA PHE A 2 10.33 42.48 -39.12
C PHE A 2 11.26 42.13 -37.94
N GLU A 3 12.27 42.98 -37.66
CA GLU A 3 13.18 42.75 -36.54
C GLU A 3 12.48 42.87 -35.17
N LEU A 4 11.60 43.84 -35.01
CA LEU A 4 10.82 43.98 -33.76
C LEU A 4 9.87 42.80 -33.55
N ILE A 5 9.24 42.33 -34.59
CA ILE A 5 8.35 41.15 -34.55
C ILE A 5 9.15 39.90 -34.18
N SER A 6 10.34 39.70 -34.76
CA SER A 6 11.24 38.59 -34.46
C SER A 6 11.70 38.59 -33.00
N GLN A 7 12.06 39.78 -32.47
CA GLN A 7 12.46 39.91 -31.08
C GLN A 7 11.29 39.59 -30.10
N ILE A 8 10.11 40.12 -30.41
CA ILE A 8 8.91 39.81 -29.59
C ILE A 8 8.62 38.31 -29.57
N LEU A 9 8.66 37.69 -30.79
CA LEU A 9 8.40 36.25 -30.93
C LEU A 9 9.41 35.40 -30.09
N LYS A 10 10.69 35.80 -30.11
CA LYS A 10 11.75 35.16 -29.29
C LYS A 10 11.44 35.21 -27.82
N TYR A 11 11.07 36.37 -27.31
CA TYR A 11 10.75 36.48 -25.84
C TYR A 11 9.47 35.76 -25.48
N VAL A 12 8.45 35.77 -26.32
CA VAL A 12 7.23 34.99 -26.15
C VAL A 12 7.54 33.49 -26.09
N PHE A 13 8.40 33.00 -26.99
CA PHE A 13 8.83 31.59 -27.00
C PHE A 13 9.58 31.20 -25.75
N ILE A 14 10.51 32.06 -25.29
CA ILE A 14 11.23 31.85 -24.02
C ILE A 14 10.25 31.80 -22.85
N LEU A 15 9.28 32.70 -22.79
CA LEU A 15 8.27 32.74 -21.75
C LEU A 15 7.44 31.43 -21.72
N ILE A 16 7.04 30.93 -22.86
CA ILE A 16 6.29 29.68 -23.01
C ILE A 16 7.11 28.50 -22.44
N ILE A 17 8.41 28.43 -22.75
CA ILE A 17 9.31 27.40 -22.23
C ILE A 17 9.39 27.46 -20.70
N TYR A 18 9.54 28.66 -20.13
CA TYR A 18 9.60 28.80 -18.67
C TYR A 18 8.29 28.40 -18.00
N LEU A 19 7.14 28.75 -18.56
CA LEU A 19 5.83 28.34 -18.06
C LEU A 19 5.64 26.83 -18.15
N PHE A 20 6.13 26.22 -19.21
CA PHE A 20 6.10 24.77 -19.38
C PHE A 20 6.96 24.05 -18.33
N ILE A 21 8.19 24.52 -18.10
CA ILE A 21 9.09 23.99 -17.07
C ILE A 21 8.45 24.14 -15.68
N LEU A 22 7.91 25.31 -15.35
CA LEU A 22 7.21 25.53 -14.09
C LEU A 22 6.00 24.62 -13.92
N SER A 23 5.26 24.34 -14.99
CA SER A 23 4.15 23.41 -14.98
C SER A 23 4.59 21.98 -14.66
N ILE A 24 5.70 21.51 -15.25
CA ILE A 24 6.27 20.20 -14.97
C ILE A 24 6.76 20.11 -13.51
N LEU A 25 7.50 21.09 -13.04
CA LEU A 25 7.99 21.14 -11.66
C LEU A 25 6.84 21.15 -10.65
N ARG A 26 5.75 21.89 -10.94
CA ARG A 26 4.55 21.90 -10.13
C ARG A 26 3.87 20.52 -10.10
N LEU A 27 3.77 19.85 -11.24
CA LEU A 27 3.22 18.49 -11.33
C LEU A 27 4.04 17.50 -10.53
N MET A 28 5.37 17.51 -10.67
CA MET A 28 6.27 16.67 -9.88
C MET A 28 6.16 16.95 -8.38
N TYR A 29 6.09 18.22 -7.98
CA TYR A 29 5.93 18.60 -6.57
C TYR A 29 4.59 18.09 -5.99
N LEU A 30 3.49 18.20 -6.74
CA LEU A 30 2.18 17.71 -6.33
C LEU A 30 2.15 16.19 -6.23
N ASP A 31 2.86 15.50 -7.13
CA ASP A 31 2.95 14.03 -7.13
C ASP A 31 3.73 13.52 -5.91
N ILE A 32 4.90 14.10 -5.63
CA ILE A 32 5.67 13.81 -4.41
C ILE A 32 4.86 14.11 -3.15
N LYS A 33 4.18 15.25 -3.08
CA LYS A 33 3.35 15.62 -1.93
C LYS A 33 2.13 14.73 -1.74
N SER A 34 1.60 14.14 -2.81
CA SER A 34 0.50 13.16 -2.73
C SER A 34 0.99 11.81 -2.20
N MET A 35 2.23 11.44 -2.51
CA MET A 35 2.86 10.22 -2.00
C MET A 35 3.18 10.34 -0.49
N ASP A 36 3.70 11.47 -0.04
CA ASP A 36 3.96 11.76 1.38
C ASP A 36 2.67 11.77 2.23
N LYS A 37 1.56 12.31 1.71
CA LYS A 37 0.28 12.31 2.43
C LYS A 37 -0.32 10.91 2.62
N LYS A 38 -0.01 9.92 1.77
CA LYS A 38 -0.49 8.54 1.90
C LYS A 38 0.34 7.69 2.85
N GLY A 39 1.60 8.06 3.13
CA GLY A 39 2.50 7.27 3.97
C GLY A 39 2.85 7.88 5.33
N SER A 40 2.69 9.20 5.50
CA SER A 40 3.34 9.96 6.59
C SER A 40 2.42 10.36 7.76
N SER A 41 1.19 9.87 7.83
CA SER A 41 0.28 10.24 8.93
C SER A 41 -0.57 9.10 9.51
N ILE A 42 -0.18 7.85 9.30
CA ILE A 42 -0.79 6.74 10.00
C ILE A 42 0.11 6.44 11.20
N ASP A 43 -0.15 7.10 12.32
CA ASP A 43 0.41 6.80 13.65
C ASP A 43 -0.18 5.47 14.18
N ALA A 44 -0.23 4.47 13.31
CA ALA A 44 -0.80 3.16 13.58
C ALA A 44 -0.07 2.10 12.76
N ALA A 45 -0.09 0.88 13.21
CA ALA A 45 0.37 -0.25 12.43
C ALA A 45 -0.63 -0.56 11.30
N TYR A 46 -0.13 -0.99 10.15
CA TYR A 46 -0.96 -1.33 8.99
C TYR A 46 -0.32 -2.41 8.13
N LEU A 47 -1.14 -3.10 7.37
CA LEU A 47 -0.71 -3.95 6.25
C LEU A 47 -0.79 -3.17 4.95
N LYS A 48 0.31 -3.06 4.23
CA LYS A 48 0.37 -2.48 2.88
C LYS A 48 0.33 -3.59 1.84
N VAL A 49 -0.57 -3.50 0.87
CA VAL A 49 -0.62 -4.45 -0.26
C VAL A 49 0.54 -4.19 -1.21
N VAL A 50 1.29 -5.23 -1.57
CA VAL A 50 2.45 -5.16 -2.48
C VAL A 50 2.05 -5.42 -3.92
N ASN A 51 1.01 -6.23 -4.14
CA ASN A 51 0.53 -6.56 -5.47
C ASN A 51 0.08 -5.32 -6.25
N ARG A 52 0.21 -5.38 -7.56
CA ARG A 52 -0.43 -4.40 -8.43
C ARG A 52 -1.94 -4.60 -8.40
N LEU A 53 -2.66 -3.65 -7.80
CA LEU A 53 -4.10 -3.75 -7.58
C LEU A 53 -4.91 -3.73 -8.88
N ASP A 54 -4.36 -3.13 -9.94
CA ASP A 54 -4.94 -3.09 -11.28
C ASP A 54 -4.93 -4.45 -12.01
N THR A 55 -4.12 -5.40 -11.53
CA THR A 55 -4.04 -6.76 -12.10
C THR A 55 -4.90 -7.80 -11.38
N LEU A 56 -5.57 -7.40 -10.30
CA LEU A 56 -6.43 -8.29 -9.53
C LEU A 56 -7.86 -8.31 -10.10
N ASP A 57 -8.47 -9.49 -10.14
CA ASP A 57 -9.87 -9.67 -10.55
C ASP A 57 -10.90 -9.14 -9.51
N PHE A 58 -10.41 -8.61 -8.39
CA PHE A 58 -11.22 -8.08 -7.30
C PHE A 58 -10.60 -6.81 -6.71
N LYS A 59 -11.46 -5.97 -6.11
CA LYS A 59 -11.01 -4.70 -5.52
C LYS A 59 -10.47 -4.91 -4.12
N MET A 60 -9.30 -4.33 -3.85
CA MET A 60 -8.68 -4.23 -2.53
C MET A 60 -8.24 -2.78 -2.26
N GLN A 61 -8.01 -2.46 -0.99
CA GLN A 61 -7.38 -1.19 -0.60
C GLN A 61 -5.86 -1.32 -0.68
N ASP A 62 -5.16 -0.19 -0.85
CA ASP A 62 -3.70 -0.15 -0.86
C ASP A 62 -3.09 -0.55 0.50
N TYR A 63 -3.80 -0.24 1.59
CA TYR A 63 -3.39 -0.52 2.96
C TYR A 63 -4.59 -0.75 3.88
N TYR A 64 -4.36 -1.49 4.95
CA TYR A 64 -5.34 -1.81 5.99
C TYR A 64 -4.75 -1.49 7.35
N VAL A 65 -5.34 -0.54 8.07
CA VAL A 65 -4.92 -0.19 9.44
C VAL A 65 -5.26 -1.34 10.38
N LEU A 66 -4.30 -1.74 11.20
CA LEU A 66 -4.46 -2.79 12.20
C LEU A 66 -4.81 -2.18 13.55
N LYS A 67 -5.86 -2.68 14.17
CA LYS A 67 -6.29 -2.26 15.50
C LYS A 67 -6.96 -3.42 16.23
N GLY A 68 -6.41 -3.80 17.35
CA GLY A 68 -6.93 -4.86 18.17
C GLY A 68 -6.91 -6.23 17.49
N LYS A 69 -8.05 -6.73 17.06
CA LYS A 69 -8.21 -8.02 16.37
C LYS A 69 -8.67 -7.80 14.94
N VAL A 70 -7.91 -8.29 13.96
CA VAL A 70 -8.19 -8.15 12.53
C VAL A 70 -8.19 -9.53 11.87
N THR A 71 -9.31 -9.91 11.29
CA THR A 71 -9.51 -11.18 10.58
C THR A 71 -9.27 -11.01 9.09
N ILE A 72 -8.58 -11.98 8.48
CA ILE A 72 -8.28 -12.02 7.05
C ILE A 72 -8.89 -13.27 6.44
N GLY A 73 -9.58 -13.13 5.34
CA GLY A 73 -10.16 -14.29 4.67
C GLY A 73 -11.04 -13.94 3.46
N ARG A 74 -11.57 -14.98 2.83
CA ARG A 74 -12.45 -14.84 1.67
C ARG A 74 -13.90 -14.49 2.06
N SER A 75 -14.28 -14.68 3.31
CA SER A 75 -15.61 -14.37 3.82
C SER A 75 -15.88 -12.87 3.77
N SER A 76 -17.12 -12.48 3.44
CA SER A 76 -17.57 -11.09 3.55
C SER A 76 -17.65 -10.58 5.00
N LYS A 77 -17.48 -11.47 5.99
CA LYS A 77 -17.45 -11.15 7.42
C LYS A 77 -16.03 -10.85 7.92
N SER A 78 -14.99 -11.09 7.11
CA SER A 78 -13.61 -10.78 7.46
C SER A 78 -13.37 -9.28 7.37
N ASP A 79 -12.49 -8.75 8.22
CA ASP A 79 -12.09 -7.34 8.21
C ASP A 79 -11.29 -7.00 6.94
N ILE A 80 -10.40 -7.93 6.54
CA ILE A 80 -9.68 -7.86 5.25
C ILE A 80 -10.21 -8.98 4.37
N ILE A 81 -10.95 -8.60 3.33
CA ILE A 81 -11.59 -9.54 2.42
C ILE A 81 -10.70 -9.75 1.19
N ILE A 82 -10.27 -10.99 0.98
CA ILE A 82 -9.50 -11.41 -0.20
C ILE A 82 -10.36 -12.38 -1.00
N LYS A 83 -10.94 -11.92 -2.11
CA LYS A 83 -11.81 -12.74 -2.99
C LYS A 83 -11.00 -13.62 -3.94
N ASP A 84 -10.09 -14.40 -3.39
CA ASP A 84 -9.23 -15.35 -4.09
C ASP A 84 -9.63 -16.78 -3.70
N ASN A 85 -9.68 -17.70 -4.68
CA ASN A 85 -10.02 -19.10 -4.46
C ASN A 85 -8.99 -19.86 -3.61
N PHE A 86 -7.75 -19.37 -3.56
CA PHE A 86 -6.69 -19.92 -2.72
C PHE A 86 -6.76 -19.45 -1.26
N VAL A 87 -7.71 -18.57 -0.93
CA VAL A 87 -7.89 -18.05 0.43
C VAL A 87 -9.09 -18.71 1.10
N SER A 88 -8.90 -19.23 2.30
CA SER A 88 -9.96 -19.82 3.13
C SER A 88 -10.96 -18.77 3.59
N LYS A 89 -12.20 -19.17 3.94
CA LYS A 89 -13.22 -18.26 4.46
C LYS A 89 -12.72 -17.48 5.68
N ASN A 90 -12.14 -18.18 6.64
CA ASN A 90 -11.37 -17.66 7.77
C ASN A 90 -9.95 -18.16 7.53
N HIS A 91 -9.01 -17.29 7.17
CA HIS A 91 -7.69 -17.71 6.74
C HIS A 91 -6.62 -17.42 7.80
N ALA A 92 -6.56 -16.19 8.23
CA ALA A 92 -5.59 -15.75 9.23
C ALA A 92 -6.18 -14.71 10.17
N LEU A 93 -5.51 -14.52 11.27
CA LEU A 93 -5.87 -13.58 12.32
C LEU A 93 -4.63 -12.80 12.75
N ILE A 94 -4.76 -11.49 12.83
CA ILE A 94 -3.77 -10.63 13.46
C ILE A 94 -4.37 -10.09 14.76
N LYS A 95 -3.65 -10.24 15.86
CA LYS A 95 -4.02 -9.72 17.16
C LYS A 95 -2.99 -8.72 17.66
N GLU A 96 -3.46 -7.63 18.25
CA GLU A 96 -2.62 -6.68 18.96
C GLU A 96 -2.70 -6.95 20.46
N GLU A 97 -1.57 -7.23 21.11
CA GLU A 97 -1.44 -7.40 22.54
C GLU A 97 -0.27 -6.55 23.06
N LYS A 98 -0.53 -5.62 23.97
CA LYS A 98 0.49 -4.72 24.55
C LYS A 98 1.36 -4.02 23.51
N ASN A 99 0.74 -3.49 22.45
CA ASN A 99 1.40 -2.85 21.31
C ASN A 99 2.26 -3.76 20.41
N VAL A 100 2.20 -5.07 20.60
CA VAL A 100 2.85 -6.08 19.75
C VAL A 100 1.78 -6.78 18.92
N PHE A 101 2.07 -7.02 17.65
CA PHE A 101 1.17 -7.73 16.75
C PHE A 101 1.59 -9.18 16.59
N PHE A 102 0.62 -10.06 16.64
CA PHE A 102 0.79 -11.50 16.46
C PHE A 102 -0.05 -11.99 15.30
N LEU A 103 0.55 -12.83 14.46
CA LEU A 103 -0.09 -13.49 13.32
C LEU A 103 -0.38 -14.95 13.68
N GLU A 104 -1.58 -15.39 13.35
CA GLU A 104 -2.04 -16.78 13.56
C GLU A 104 -2.70 -17.26 12.25
N ASP A 105 -2.32 -18.43 11.75
CA ASP A 105 -3.03 -19.12 10.66
C ASP A 105 -4.23 -19.89 11.27
N LEU A 106 -5.41 -19.74 10.69
CA LEU A 106 -6.64 -20.37 11.20
C LEU A 106 -6.93 -21.70 10.47
N ASP A 107 -5.96 -22.60 10.42
CA ASP A 107 -6.04 -23.88 9.69
C ASP A 107 -6.45 -23.66 8.23
N SER A 108 -5.81 -22.71 7.57
CA SER A 108 -6.10 -22.39 6.19
C SER A 108 -5.68 -23.50 5.23
N ALA A 109 -6.42 -23.69 4.13
CA ALA A 109 -6.18 -24.78 3.19
C ALA A 109 -4.79 -24.71 2.53
N ASN A 110 -4.32 -23.49 2.21
CA ASN A 110 -3.03 -23.30 1.53
C ASN A 110 -1.94 -22.73 2.44
N GLY A 111 -2.28 -22.35 3.66
CA GLY A 111 -1.35 -21.79 4.63
C GLY A 111 -1.14 -20.29 4.48
N THR A 112 -0.71 -19.69 5.58
CA THR A 112 -0.21 -18.32 5.68
C THR A 112 1.31 -18.36 5.68
N PHE A 113 1.94 -17.40 5.01
CA PHE A 113 3.40 -17.36 4.89
C PHE A 113 3.92 -16.04 5.45
N LEU A 114 4.98 -16.12 6.26
CA LEU A 114 5.70 -14.95 6.77
C LEU A 114 7.15 -15.01 6.29
N ASN A 115 7.59 -13.98 5.57
CA ASN A 115 8.93 -13.91 4.94
C ASN A 115 9.28 -15.13 4.07
N GLY A 116 8.28 -15.78 3.47
CA GLY A 116 8.42 -16.99 2.64
C GLY A 116 8.34 -18.30 3.39
N GLU A 117 8.28 -18.29 4.72
CA GLU A 117 8.13 -19.48 5.56
C GLU A 117 6.67 -19.67 5.98
N LYS A 118 6.21 -20.92 6.00
CA LYS A 118 4.84 -21.25 6.41
C LYS A 118 4.68 -21.06 7.91
N VAL A 119 3.62 -20.37 8.29
CA VAL A 119 3.24 -20.13 9.69
C VAL A 119 2.50 -21.35 10.23
N TYR A 120 3.01 -21.95 11.29
CA TYR A 120 2.40 -23.11 11.99
C TYR A 120 1.90 -22.75 13.38
N ASP A 121 2.57 -21.79 14.03
CA ASP A 121 2.26 -21.31 15.37
C ASP A 121 2.01 -19.80 15.34
N ILE A 122 1.52 -19.26 16.46
CA ILE A 122 1.38 -17.82 16.62
C ILE A 122 2.76 -17.18 16.58
N ILE A 123 2.97 -16.23 15.68
CA ILE A 123 4.26 -15.56 15.47
C ILE A 123 4.12 -14.04 15.61
N GLU A 124 5.11 -13.41 16.23
CA GLU A 124 5.20 -11.96 16.35
C GLU A 124 5.52 -11.33 14.96
N LEU A 125 4.77 -10.29 14.60
CA LEU A 125 5.04 -9.47 13.41
C LEU A 125 6.02 -8.35 13.74
N ARG A 126 7.02 -8.17 12.88
CA ARG A 126 8.01 -7.10 12.97
C ARG A 126 7.90 -6.16 11.80
N ASN A 127 8.24 -4.89 12.03
CA ASN A 127 8.21 -3.89 10.97
C ASN A 127 9.02 -4.33 9.74
N GLY A 128 8.38 -4.31 8.56
CA GLY A 128 8.96 -4.76 7.30
C GLY A 128 8.68 -6.23 6.96
N ASP A 129 8.05 -7.01 7.83
CA ASP A 129 7.70 -8.41 7.54
C ASP A 129 6.76 -8.53 6.34
N LYS A 130 7.04 -9.52 5.50
CA LYS A 130 6.24 -9.85 4.30
C LYS A 130 5.29 -10.98 4.62
N LEU A 131 4.00 -10.70 4.53
CA LEU A 131 2.91 -11.66 4.76
C LEU A 131 2.32 -12.10 3.43
N GLY A 132 2.28 -13.40 3.17
CA GLY A 132 1.68 -14.02 1.98
C GLY A 132 0.41 -14.78 2.33
N ILE A 133 -0.72 -14.47 1.66
CA ILE A 133 -2.02 -15.14 1.81
C ILE A 133 -2.63 -15.34 0.42
N GLY A 134 -2.69 -16.59 -0.03
CA GLY A 134 -3.08 -16.90 -1.40
C GLY A 134 -2.14 -16.22 -2.39
N LEU A 135 -2.68 -15.46 -3.35
CA LEU A 135 -1.89 -14.68 -4.31
C LEU A 135 -1.49 -13.28 -3.79
N ILE A 136 -1.98 -12.87 -2.63
CA ILE A 136 -1.77 -11.54 -2.10
C ILE A 136 -0.56 -11.50 -1.17
N GLN A 137 0.27 -10.48 -1.37
CA GLN A 137 1.40 -10.16 -0.51
C GLN A 137 1.16 -8.81 0.18
N PHE A 138 1.45 -8.79 1.47
CA PHE A 138 1.42 -7.59 2.30
C PHE A 138 2.80 -7.32 2.89
N ILE A 139 3.05 -6.07 3.22
CA ILE A 139 4.14 -5.68 4.13
C ILE A 139 3.50 -5.15 5.40
N PHE A 140 3.92 -5.68 6.54
CA PHE A 140 3.57 -5.13 7.84
C PHE A 140 4.41 -3.89 8.13
N VAL A 141 3.76 -2.80 8.45
CA VAL A 141 4.41 -1.52 8.79
C VAL A 141 3.89 -1.07 10.15
N ASP A 142 4.81 -0.85 11.06
CA ASP A 142 4.52 -0.27 12.38
C ASP A 142 5.31 1.04 12.55
N ASN A 143 4.61 2.17 12.53
CA ASN A 143 5.20 3.51 12.65
C ASN A 143 5.17 4.05 14.08
N ARG A 144 4.86 3.21 15.09
CA ARG A 144 4.72 3.60 16.50
C ARG A 144 6.00 3.44 17.31
N GLY A 145 7.08 2.98 16.67
CA GLY A 145 8.39 2.76 17.28
C GLY A 145 9.34 3.93 17.12
#